data_a74c498c7eef557605a2f2effecb7656
#
_entry.id   a74c498c7eef557605a2f2effecb7656
#
_cell.length_a   1.000
_cell.length_b   1.000
_cell.length_c   1.000
_cell.angle_alpha   90.00
_cell.angle_beta   90.00
_cell.angle_gamma   90.00
#
_symmetry.space_group_name_H-M   'P 1'
#
loop_
_entity.id
_entity.type
_entity.pdbx_description
1 polymer ?
#
loop_
_entity_poly.entity_id
_entity_poly.type
_entity_poly.pdbx_seq_one_letter_code
_entity_poly.pdbx_strand_id
1 'polypeptide(L)'
;MKLKKLVAITLSAVMCMAALTGCGGKSDSAKKTAKVIEVDLTDEQYAFGVDKDQPDLLKEVNQFVKDMKSDGTFDEICNRYFGDGTPVPVKSAAYDESKDQLVVATNAAFEPFEYTKGENYYGVDMEI
;
A
#
# COMPACT_ATOMS: atom_id res chain seq x y z
N MET A 1 23.72 -11.78 66.54
CA MET A 1 23.78 -10.94 65.31
C MET A 1 23.41 -11.68 63.99
N LYS A 2 23.35 -13.00 63.94
CA LYS A 2 23.08 -13.81 62.78
C LYS A 2 21.57 -14.00 62.47
N LEU A 3 20.73 -14.07 63.48
CA LEU A 3 19.30 -14.33 63.34
C LEU A 3 18.51 -13.14 62.72
N LYS A 4 18.86 -11.91 63.12
CA LYS A 4 18.21 -10.70 62.59
C LYS A 4 18.51 -10.45 61.12
N LYS A 5 19.68 -10.87 60.59
CA LYS A 5 20.05 -10.78 59.20
C LYS A 5 19.32 -11.83 58.30
N LEU A 6 19.09 -13.02 58.86
CA LEU A 6 18.35 -14.08 58.22
C LEU A 6 16.85 -13.71 58.03
N VAL A 7 16.23 -13.12 59.04
CA VAL A 7 14.84 -12.67 59.02
C VAL A 7 14.65 -11.53 58.01
N ALA A 8 15.62 -10.62 57.88
CA ALA A 8 15.56 -9.52 56.90
C ALA A 8 15.67 -10.02 55.45
N ILE A 9 16.49 -11.04 55.19
CA ILE A 9 16.66 -11.61 53.83
C ILE A 9 15.42 -12.42 53.45
N THR A 10 14.79 -13.15 54.36
CA THR A 10 13.54 -13.89 54.03
C THR A 10 12.36 -12.97 53.81
N LEU A 11 12.27 -11.83 54.51
CA LEU A 11 11.20 -10.88 54.33
C LEU A 11 11.31 -10.13 52.97
N SER A 12 12.54 -9.82 52.52
CA SER A 12 12.75 -9.18 51.21
C SER A 12 12.48 -10.14 50.06
N ALA A 13 12.77 -11.43 50.19
CA ALA A 13 12.49 -12.44 49.18
C ALA A 13 10.97 -12.68 48.99
N VAL A 14 10.19 -12.62 50.07
CA VAL A 14 8.71 -12.75 50.00
C VAL A 14 8.07 -11.52 49.36
N MET A 15 8.59 -10.31 49.60
CA MET A 15 8.08 -9.10 48.92
C MET A 15 8.39 -9.07 47.42
N CYS A 16 9.54 -9.60 46.98
CA CYS A 16 9.84 -9.68 45.56
C CYS A 16 8.97 -10.70 44.81
N MET A 17 8.53 -11.79 45.43
CA MET A 17 7.62 -12.75 44.83
C MET A 17 6.18 -12.23 44.71
N ALA A 18 5.74 -11.36 45.62
CA ALA A 18 4.41 -10.75 45.54
C ALA A 18 4.29 -9.68 44.41
N ALA A 19 5.41 -9.08 43.97
CA ALA A 19 5.42 -8.10 42.88
C ALA A 19 5.36 -8.73 41.47
N LEU A 20 5.61 -10.04 41.35
CA LEU A 20 5.59 -10.75 40.06
C LEU A 20 4.25 -11.39 39.72
N THR A 21 3.28 -11.41 40.65
CA THR A 21 1.94 -11.96 40.40
C THR A 21 0.91 -10.92 39.98
N GLY A 22 1.30 -9.65 39.80
CA GLY A 22 0.42 -8.52 39.50
C GLY A 22 0.12 -8.28 38.01
N CYS A 23 0.66 -9.06 37.06
CA CYS A 23 0.43 -8.87 35.64
C CYS A 23 -0.17 -10.09 34.93
N GLY A 24 -0.96 -10.89 35.65
CA GLY A 24 -1.77 -11.97 35.10
C GLY A 24 -3.21 -11.58 34.82
N GLY A 25 -3.46 -10.35 34.36
CA GLY A 25 -4.74 -10.02 33.75
C GLY A 25 -4.86 -10.86 32.49
N LYS A 26 -5.79 -11.84 32.46
CA LYS A 26 -6.29 -12.39 31.22
C LYS A 26 -6.83 -11.22 30.41
N SER A 27 -5.99 -10.68 29.55
CA SER A 27 -6.46 -9.88 28.44
C SER A 27 -7.23 -10.86 27.55
N ASP A 28 -8.53 -10.94 27.72
CA ASP A 28 -9.42 -11.40 26.68
C ASP A 28 -9.25 -10.38 25.53
N SER A 29 -8.16 -10.55 24.81
CA SER A 29 -8.01 -9.97 23.48
C SER A 29 -9.05 -10.67 22.62
N ALA A 30 -10.29 -10.21 22.71
CA ALA A 30 -11.30 -10.53 21.73
C ALA A 30 -10.63 -10.21 20.39
N LYS A 31 -10.31 -11.24 19.64
CA LYS A 31 -9.67 -11.14 18.34
C LYS A 31 -10.62 -10.29 17.49
N LYS A 32 -10.34 -8.99 17.39
CA LYS A 32 -11.13 -8.09 16.55
C LYS A 32 -10.94 -8.57 15.12
N THR A 33 -11.90 -9.28 14.61
CA THR A 33 -11.94 -9.70 13.22
C THR A 33 -12.52 -8.55 12.42
N ALA A 34 -11.75 -7.96 11.53
CA ALA A 34 -12.30 -7.06 10.53
C ALA A 34 -13.17 -7.88 9.57
N LYS A 35 -14.35 -7.37 9.26
CA LYS A 35 -15.26 -7.95 8.26
C LYS A 35 -15.36 -6.98 7.10
N VAL A 36 -15.11 -7.49 5.91
CA VAL A 36 -15.38 -6.75 4.67
C VAL A 36 -16.89 -6.63 4.52
N ILE A 37 -17.37 -5.42 4.28
CA ILE A 37 -18.76 -5.17 3.92
C ILE A 37 -18.82 -5.28 2.39
N GLU A 38 -19.54 -6.27 1.90
CA GLU A 38 -19.72 -6.53 0.46
C GLU A 38 -20.80 -5.60 -0.13
N VAL A 39 -20.60 -4.30 0.06
CA VAL A 39 -21.43 -3.26 -0.54
C VAL A 39 -20.47 -2.18 -1.04
N ASP A 40 -20.51 -1.92 -2.33
CA ASP A 40 -19.72 -0.85 -2.93
C ASP A 40 -20.20 0.49 -2.36
N LEU A 41 -19.27 1.26 -1.81
CA LEU A 41 -19.57 2.58 -1.26
C LEU A 41 -19.65 3.65 -2.35
N THR A 42 -18.89 3.45 -3.43
CA THR A 42 -18.81 4.35 -4.58
C THR A 42 -18.68 3.54 -5.85
N ASP A 43 -19.14 4.10 -6.97
CA ASP A 43 -18.86 3.64 -8.33
C ASP A 43 -17.97 4.71 -8.98
N GLU A 44 -16.67 4.46 -8.97
CA GLU A 44 -15.68 5.42 -9.47
C GLU A 44 -15.17 5.01 -10.85
N GLN A 45 -14.98 6.02 -11.70
CA GLN A 45 -14.40 5.84 -13.03
C GLN A 45 -13.12 6.66 -13.14
N TYR A 46 -12.08 6.03 -13.66
CA TYR A 46 -10.80 6.66 -13.93
C TYR A 46 -10.62 6.85 -15.43
N ALA A 47 -10.00 7.94 -15.83
CA ALA A 47 -9.81 8.26 -17.24
C ALA A 47 -8.51 9.04 -17.46
N PHE A 48 -7.91 8.86 -18.64
CA PHE A 48 -6.82 9.71 -19.10
C PHE A 48 -7.38 10.98 -19.72
N GLY A 49 -6.86 12.13 -19.28
CA GLY A 49 -7.16 13.40 -19.90
C GLY A 49 -6.29 13.62 -21.13
N VAL A 50 -6.90 13.85 -22.29
CA VAL A 50 -6.21 14.22 -23.53
C VAL A 50 -6.67 15.60 -23.94
N ASP A 51 -5.74 16.43 -24.44
CA ASP A 51 -6.08 17.77 -24.93
C ASP A 51 -7.14 17.68 -26.02
N LYS A 52 -8.17 18.55 -25.92
CA LYS A 52 -9.30 18.60 -26.86
C LYS A 52 -8.89 18.87 -28.32
N ASP A 53 -7.71 19.49 -28.49
CA ASP A 53 -7.17 19.81 -29.80
C ASP A 53 -6.27 18.69 -30.38
N GLN A 54 -6.23 17.51 -29.70
CA GLN A 54 -5.49 16.31 -30.11
C GLN A 54 -6.42 15.08 -30.32
N PRO A 55 -7.34 15.13 -31.28
CA PRO A 55 -8.31 14.05 -31.49
C PRO A 55 -7.66 12.72 -31.95
N ASP A 56 -6.54 12.78 -32.66
CA ASP A 56 -5.82 11.58 -33.08
C ASP A 56 -5.15 10.90 -31.90
N LEU A 57 -4.52 11.65 -30.99
CA LEU A 57 -3.99 11.10 -29.74
C LEU A 57 -5.09 10.48 -28.87
N LEU A 58 -6.24 11.13 -28.76
CA LEU A 58 -7.39 10.58 -28.04
C LEU A 58 -7.82 9.22 -28.62
N LYS A 59 -7.83 9.10 -29.94
CA LYS A 59 -8.19 7.85 -30.63
C LYS A 59 -7.15 6.75 -30.33
N GLU A 60 -5.88 7.09 -30.35
CA GLU A 60 -4.79 6.15 -30.07
C GLU A 60 -4.84 5.67 -28.61
N VAL A 61 -5.01 6.59 -27.66
CA VAL A 61 -5.14 6.26 -26.22
C VAL A 61 -6.36 5.35 -25.99
N ASN A 62 -7.51 5.66 -26.58
CA ASN A 62 -8.70 4.82 -26.45
C ASN A 62 -8.50 3.43 -27.06
N GLN A 63 -7.80 3.33 -28.18
CA GLN A 63 -7.48 2.03 -28.78
C GLN A 63 -6.52 1.23 -27.90
N PHE A 64 -5.48 1.87 -27.41
CA PHE A 64 -4.52 1.26 -26.47
C PHE A 64 -5.22 0.69 -25.22
N VAL A 65 -6.07 1.49 -24.57
CA VAL A 65 -6.84 1.03 -23.40
C VAL A 65 -7.72 -0.18 -23.73
N LYS A 66 -8.35 -0.18 -24.92
CA LYS A 66 -9.17 -1.30 -25.37
C LYS A 66 -8.34 -2.56 -25.60
N ASP A 67 -7.17 -2.43 -26.23
CA ASP A 67 -6.30 -3.55 -26.55
C ASP A 67 -5.72 -4.16 -25.27
N MET A 68 -5.23 -3.33 -24.34
CA MET A 68 -4.73 -3.73 -23.05
C MET A 68 -5.76 -4.48 -22.19
N LYS A 69 -7.04 -4.08 -22.28
CA LYS A 69 -8.15 -4.79 -21.61
C LYS A 69 -8.49 -6.12 -22.29
N SER A 70 -8.30 -6.22 -23.60
CA SER A 70 -8.65 -7.42 -24.34
C SER A 70 -7.58 -8.50 -24.33
N ASP A 71 -6.31 -8.13 -24.14
CA ASP A 71 -5.18 -9.06 -24.12
C ASP A 71 -4.79 -9.51 -22.71
N GLY A 72 -5.43 -8.97 -21.66
CA GLY A 72 -5.20 -9.32 -20.26
C GLY A 72 -4.12 -8.49 -19.56
N THR A 73 -3.41 -7.60 -20.26
CA THR A 73 -2.37 -6.75 -19.69
C THR A 73 -2.91 -5.90 -18.53
N PHE A 74 -4.12 -5.35 -18.69
CA PHE A 74 -4.76 -4.55 -17.62
C PHE A 74 -5.02 -5.37 -16.36
N ASP A 75 -5.50 -6.61 -16.51
CA ASP A 75 -5.78 -7.50 -15.38
C ASP A 75 -4.49 -7.90 -14.66
N GLU A 76 -3.39 -8.09 -15.39
CA GLU A 76 -2.07 -8.34 -14.80
C GLU A 76 -1.57 -7.14 -13.99
N ILE A 77 -1.71 -5.92 -14.52
CA ILE A 77 -1.36 -4.69 -13.82
C ILE A 77 -2.21 -4.58 -12.53
N CYS A 78 -3.53 -4.69 -12.65
CA CYS A 78 -4.43 -4.63 -11.49
C CYS A 78 -4.09 -5.67 -10.44
N ASN A 79 -3.75 -6.90 -10.81
CA ASN A 79 -3.37 -7.95 -9.87
C ASN A 79 -2.11 -7.61 -9.07
N ARG A 80 -1.19 -6.80 -9.61
CA ARG A 80 0.00 -6.36 -8.87
C ARG A 80 -0.32 -5.40 -7.72
N TYR A 81 -1.43 -4.66 -7.79
CA TYR A 81 -1.78 -3.61 -6.83
C TYR A 81 -3.01 -3.92 -5.99
N PHE A 82 -3.91 -4.75 -6.49
CA PHE A 82 -5.17 -5.10 -5.81
C PHE A 82 -5.29 -6.60 -5.50
N GLY A 83 -4.39 -7.43 -6.03
CA GLY A 83 -4.37 -8.88 -5.84
C GLY A 83 -3.12 -9.36 -5.14
N ASP A 84 -2.66 -10.56 -5.52
CA ASP A 84 -1.51 -11.25 -4.92
C ASP A 84 -0.19 -10.99 -5.66
N GLY A 85 -0.19 -10.17 -6.70
CA GLY A 85 0.99 -9.82 -7.47
C GLY A 85 1.95 -8.91 -6.71
N THR A 86 3.12 -8.68 -7.30
CA THR A 86 4.13 -7.81 -6.70
C THR A 86 4.27 -6.55 -7.55
N PRO A 87 4.09 -5.34 -6.98
CA PRO A 87 4.32 -4.09 -7.67
C PRO A 87 5.75 -3.98 -8.23
N VAL A 88 5.87 -3.44 -9.43
CA VAL A 88 7.16 -3.23 -10.09
C VAL A 88 7.46 -1.74 -10.27
N PRO A 89 8.73 -1.32 -10.15
CA PRO A 89 9.08 0.08 -10.36
C PRO A 89 9.02 0.44 -11.84
N VAL A 90 8.40 1.58 -12.13
CA VAL A 90 8.32 2.15 -13.47
C VAL A 90 9.40 3.20 -13.67
N LYS A 91 10.04 3.18 -14.81
CA LYS A 91 11.00 4.19 -15.25
C LYS A 91 10.53 4.83 -16.54
N SER A 92 10.30 6.12 -16.51
CA SER A 92 10.06 6.87 -17.74
C SER A 92 11.37 7.19 -18.47
N ALA A 93 11.26 7.41 -19.77
CA ALA A 93 12.37 7.95 -20.54
C ALA A 93 12.72 9.37 -20.08
N ALA A 94 13.99 9.76 -20.17
CA ALA A 94 14.37 11.14 -19.96
C ALA A 94 13.70 12.02 -21.03
N TYR A 95 13.25 13.20 -20.62
CA TYR A 95 12.70 14.17 -21.56
C TYR A 95 13.80 14.67 -22.53
N ASP A 96 13.48 14.67 -23.82
CA ASP A 96 14.39 15.06 -24.90
C ASP A 96 13.60 15.84 -25.96
N GLU A 97 13.75 17.15 -25.94
CA GLU A 97 13.05 18.08 -26.85
C GLU A 97 13.30 17.80 -28.35
N SER A 98 14.35 17.06 -28.69
CA SER A 98 14.66 16.68 -30.06
C SER A 98 13.86 15.48 -30.58
N LYS A 99 13.10 14.81 -29.69
CA LYS A 99 12.32 13.61 -29.99
C LYS A 99 10.84 13.88 -29.85
N ASP A 100 10.08 13.19 -30.69
CA ASP A 100 8.63 13.10 -30.53
C ASP A 100 8.34 12.13 -29.37
N GLN A 101 7.98 12.69 -28.21
CA GLN A 101 7.72 11.95 -26.98
C GLN A 101 6.33 12.30 -26.44
N LEU A 102 5.58 11.28 -26.05
CA LEU A 102 4.38 11.48 -25.25
C LEU A 102 4.77 11.87 -23.83
N VAL A 103 4.32 13.04 -23.38
CA VAL A 103 4.52 13.51 -22.00
C VAL A 103 3.24 13.33 -21.22
N VAL A 104 3.30 12.55 -20.16
CA VAL A 104 2.16 12.29 -19.28
C VAL A 104 2.41 12.98 -17.93
N ALA A 105 1.44 13.76 -17.47
CA ALA A 105 1.47 14.40 -16.16
C ALA A 105 0.60 13.62 -15.16
N THR A 106 1.13 13.40 -13.97
CA THR A 106 0.42 12.73 -12.88
C THR A 106 0.80 13.33 -11.53
N ASN A 107 -0.01 13.09 -10.48
CA ASN A 107 0.25 13.58 -9.14
C ASN A 107 1.35 12.78 -8.40
N ALA A 108 1.50 11.49 -8.69
CA ALA A 108 2.43 10.55 -8.04
C ALA A 108 2.35 10.52 -6.50
N ALA A 109 1.17 10.73 -5.93
CA ALA A 109 0.91 10.78 -4.49
C ALA A 109 -0.40 10.08 -4.07
N PHE A 110 -0.95 9.21 -4.91
CA PHE A 110 -2.22 8.52 -4.68
C PHE A 110 -2.07 6.98 -4.84
N GLU A 111 -1.64 6.32 -3.77
CA GLU A 111 -1.50 4.85 -3.74
C GLU A 111 -2.89 4.18 -3.74
N PRO A 112 -3.11 3.12 -4.54
CA PRO A 112 -2.18 2.34 -5.36
C PRO A 112 -2.12 2.76 -6.85
N PHE A 113 -2.69 3.89 -7.23
CA PHE A 113 -2.80 4.32 -8.63
C PHE A 113 -1.51 4.94 -9.15
N GLU A 114 -0.98 5.96 -8.46
CA GLU A 114 0.30 6.60 -8.78
C GLU A 114 0.99 7.09 -7.52
N TYR A 115 2.17 6.57 -7.22
CA TYR A 115 2.90 6.93 -6.01
C TYR A 115 4.41 6.72 -6.14
N THR A 116 5.15 7.30 -5.20
CA THR A 116 6.60 7.12 -5.11
C THR A 116 6.98 6.28 -3.89
N LYS A 117 8.01 5.45 -4.05
CA LYS A 117 8.65 4.72 -2.95
C LYS A 117 10.15 4.81 -3.09
N GLY A 118 10.77 5.67 -2.29
CA GLY A 118 12.14 6.11 -2.49
C GLY A 118 12.24 6.92 -3.78
N GLU A 119 13.15 6.53 -4.68
CA GLU A 119 13.37 7.18 -5.98
C GLU A 119 12.59 6.52 -7.13
N ASN A 120 11.73 5.57 -6.84
CA ASN A 120 10.99 4.83 -7.85
C ASN A 120 9.51 5.21 -7.85
N TYR A 121 8.92 5.12 -9.03
CA TYR A 121 7.49 5.30 -9.25
C TYR A 121 6.80 3.94 -9.34
N TYR A 122 5.59 3.88 -8.81
CA TYR A 122 4.75 2.69 -8.79
C TYR A 122 3.29 3.09 -8.98
N GLY A 123 2.47 2.15 -9.37
CA GLY A 123 1.02 2.33 -9.42
C GLY A 123 0.43 1.84 -10.73
N VAL A 124 -0.87 1.62 -10.71
CA VAL A 124 -1.61 1.19 -11.90
C VAL A 124 -1.43 2.19 -13.04
N ASP A 125 -1.60 3.48 -12.75
CA ASP A 125 -1.51 4.55 -13.75
C ASP A 125 -0.09 4.72 -14.28
N MET A 126 0.92 4.37 -13.47
CA MET A 126 2.32 4.43 -13.87
C MET A 126 2.72 3.27 -14.77
N GLU A 127 2.09 2.10 -14.62
CA GLU A 127 2.39 0.93 -15.45
C GLU A 127 1.63 0.94 -16.79
N ILE A 128 0.49 1.64 -16.85
CA ILE A 128 -0.26 1.87 -18.08
C ILE A 128 0.44 2.86 -18.99
#